data_dc7779b8938c8abe1bbf7de9829ae3fb
#
_entry.id   dc7779b8938c8abe1bbf7de9829ae3fb
#
_cell.length_a   1.000
_cell.length_b   1.000
_cell.length_c   1.000
_cell.angle_alpha   90.00
_cell.angle_beta   90.00
_cell.angle_gamma   90.00
#
_symmetry.space_group_name_H-M   'P 1'
#
loop_
_entity.id
_entity.type
_entity.pdbx_description
1 polymer ?
#
loop_
_entity_poly.entity_id
_entity_poly.type
_entity_poly.pdbx_seq_one_letter_code
_entity_poly.pdbx_strand_id
1 'polypeptide(L)' 'MHSAFVLMNAELGKENHIVNEIKKITNVKEVYPVYGVYDVLMIIESDSMEVLRETITSKIRKLDGIKSTLTMIIVKDQ' A
#
# COMPACT_ATOMS: atom_id res chain seq x y z
N MET A 1 -11.05 2.27 -13.88
CA MET A 1 -10.08 1.68 -12.96
C MET A 1 -10.05 2.42 -11.65
N HIS A 2 -9.93 1.70 -10.57
CA HIS A 2 -9.91 2.30 -9.24
C HIS A 2 -8.49 2.32 -8.72
N SER A 3 -8.13 3.38 -8.01
CA SER A 3 -6.77 3.56 -7.50
C SER A 3 -6.80 4.00 -6.05
N ALA A 4 -5.74 3.69 -5.34
CA ALA A 4 -5.57 4.16 -3.97
C ALA A 4 -4.10 4.38 -3.68
N PHE A 5 -3.84 5.35 -2.80
CA PHE A 5 -2.51 5.57 -2.24
C PHE A 5 -2.56 5.02 -0.82
N VAL A 6 -1.56 4.25 -0.46
CA VAL A 6 -1.46 3.73 0.91
C VAL A 6 -0.13 4.18 1.46
N LEU A 7 -0.18 4.92 2.56
CA LEU A 7 1.01 5.37 3.28
C LEU A 7 1.16 4.50 4.51
N MET A 8 2.38 4.06 4.78
CA MET A 8 2.61 3.11 5.84
C MET A 8 3.78 3.51 6.70
N ASN A 9 3.68 3.24 7.99
CA ASN A 9 4.81 3.32 8.88
C ASN A 9 5.32 1.92 9.15
N ALA A 10 6.63 1.76 9.12
CA ALA A 10 7.28 0.48 9.28
C ALA A 10 8.04 0.45 10.60
N GLU A 11 8.15 -0.74 11.16
CA GLU A 11 9.04 -0.94 12.30
C GLU A 11 10.46 -0.70 11.86
N LEU A 12 11.27 -0.20 12.77
CA LEU A 12 12.65 0.16 12.47
C LEU A 12 13.39 -1.01 11.84
N GLY A 13 14.00 -0.77 10.70
CA GLY A 13 14.76 -1.78 9.98
C GLY A 13 13.95 -2.68 9.07
N LYS A 14 12.61 -2.50 9.02
CA LYS A 14 11.77 -3.37 8.21
C LYS A 14 11.34 -2.74 6.89
N GLU A 15 11.77 -1.52 6.61
CA GLU A 15 11.31 -0.80 5.44
C GLU A 15 11.58 -1.55 4.14
N ASN A 16 12.80 -2.06 3.98
CA ASN A 16 13.16 -2.76 2.75
C ASN A 16 12.40 -4.07 2.60
N HIS A 17 12.20 -4.77 3.71
CA HIS A 17 11.43 -6.00 3.70
C HIS A 17 10.00 -5.73 3.22
N ILE A 18 9.37 -4.68 3.75
CA ILE A 18 8.01 -4.32 3.38
C ILE A 18 7.93 -3.96 1.90
N VAL A 19 8.86 -3.13 1.41
CA VAL A 19 8.86 -2.75 0.01
C VAL A 19 9.01 -3.98 -0.88
N ASN A 20 9.89 -4.90 -0.52
CA ASN A 20 10.11 -6.10 -1.32
C ASN A 20 8.89 -7.01 -1.34
N GLU A 21 8.21 -7.14 -0.20
CA GLU A 21 7.01 -7.97 -0.14
C GLU A 21 5.85 -7.35 -0.92
N ILE A 22 5.72 -6.03 -0.86
CA ILE A 22 4.66 -5.33 -1.58
C ILE A 22 4.85 -5.46 -3.09
N LYS A 23 6.10 -5.44 -3.56
CA LYS A 23 6.37 -5.58 -4.99
C LYS A 23 5.85 -6.88 -5.58
N LYS A 24 5.63 -7.89 -4.75
CA LYS A 24 5.14 -9.18 -5.20
C LYS A 24 3.62 -9.24 -5.34
N ILE A 25 2.93 -8.19 -4.89
CA ILE A 25 1.47 -8.19 -4.88
C ILE A 25 0.97 -7.71 -6.24
N THR A 26 0.06 -8.48 -6.83
CA THR A 26 -0.36 -8.28 -8.21
C THR A 26 -0.89 -6.90 -8.54
N ASN A 27 -1.71 -6.32 -7.71
CA ASN A 27 -2.38 -5.07 -8.04
C ASN A 27 -1.57 -3.81 -7.69
N VAL A 28 -0.37 -3.99 -7.18
CA VAL A 28 0.47 -2.84 -6.82
C VAL A 28 1.12 -2.29 -8.08
N LYS A 29 0.90 -1.01 -8.33
CA LYS A 29 1.48 -0.34 -9.48
C LYS A 29 2.87 0.19 -9.15
N GLU A 30 3.03 0.82 -7.99
CA GLU A 30 4.30 1.39 -7.58
C GLU A 30 4.43 1.32 -6.07
N VAL A 31 5.64 1.19 -5.59
CA VAL A 31 5.91 1.24 -4.16
C VAL A 31 7.28 1.88 -3.96
N TYR A 32 7.36 2.80 -3.00
CA TYR A 32 8.59 3.55 -2.74
C TYR A 32 8.85 3.68 -1.25
N PRO A 33 10.10 3.56 -0.82
CA PRO A 33 10.45 4.07 0.51
C PRO A 33 10.44 5.59 0.45
N VAL A 34 9.95 6.24 1.48
CA VAL A 34 9.89 7.71 1.55
C VAL A 34 10.37 8.18 2.92
N TYR A 35 10.71 9.44 3.02
CA TYR A 35 11.06 10.03 4.30
C TYR A 35 9.99 11.02 4.69
N GLY A 36 9.70 11.08 5.98
CA GLY A 36 8.74 12.03 6.51
C GLY A 36 7.89 11.37 7.58
N VAL A 37 6.63 11.74 7.63
CA VAL A 37 5.70 11.17 8.58
C VAL A 37 5.51 9.68 8.34
N TYR A 38 5.60 9.27 7.07
CA TYR A 38 5.45 7.87 6.71
C TYR A 38 6.74 7.34 6.10
N ASP A 39 6.88 6.02 6.10
CA ASP A 39 8.10 5.36 5.64
C ASP A 39 7.98 4.73 4.27
N VAL A 40 6.77 4.35 3.87
CA VAL A 40 6.53 3.67 2.59
C VAL A 40 5.28 4.22 1.94
N LEU A 41 5.34 4.47 0.64
CA LEU A 41 4.20 4.88 -0.17
C LEU A 41 3.93 3.80 -1.20
N MET A 42 2.68 3.38 -1.32
CA MET A 42 2.27 2.40 -2.31
C MET A 42 1.12 2.95 -3.13
N ILE A 43 1.14 2.67 -4.43
CA ILE A 43 0.02 2.98 -5.31
C ILE A 43 -0.52 1.66 -5.83
N ILE A 44 -1.83 1.45 -5.63
CA ILE A 44 -2.48 0.22 -6.00
C ILE A 44 -3.64 0.53 -6.93
N GLU A 45 -3.86 -0.30 -7.93
CA GLU A 45 -4.94 -0.12 -8.91
C GLU A 45 -5.65 -1.44 -9.14
N SER A 46 -6.94 -1.36 -9.41
CA SER A 46 -7.72 -2.54 -9.76
C SER A 46 -8.97 -2.10 -10.51
N ASP A 47 -9.48 -2.97 -11.38
CA ASP A 47 -10.75 -2.72 -12.06
C ASP A 47 -11.92 -2.83 -11.09
N SER A 48 -11.76 -3.54 -10.00
CA SER A 48 -12.82 -3.76 -9.02
C SER A 48 -12.49 -3.07 -7.71
N MET A 49 -13.42 -2.28 -7.20
CA MET A 49 -13.26 -1.64 -5.90
C MET A 49 -13.18 -2.68 -4.79
N GLU A 50 -13.93 -3.78 -4.94
CA GLU A 50 -13.87 -4.85 -3.95
C GLU A 50 -12.49 -5.47 -3.89
N VAL A 51 -11.89 -5.75 -5.04
CA VAL A 51 -10.56 -6.34 -5.09
C VAL A 51 -9.54 -5.36 -4.51
N LEU A 52 -9.70 -4.07 -4.78
CA LEU A 52 -8.81 -3.04 -4.25
C LEU A 52 -8.83 -3.07 -2.72
N ARG A 53 -10.02 -3.05 -2.16
CA ARG A 53 -10.17 -3.04 -0.70
C ARG A 53 -9.66 -4.33 -0.08
N GLU A 54 -9.96 -5.44 -0.71
CA GLU A 54 -9.54 -6.73 -0.18
C GLU A 54 -8.03 -6.86 -0.19
N THR A 55 -7.38 -6.40 -1.25
CA THR A 55 -5.92 -6.45 -1.33
C THR A 55 -5.30 -5.64 -0.19
N ILE A 56 -5.82 -4.45 0.06
CA ILE A 56 -5.32 -3.61 1.13
C ILE A 56 -5.53 -4.28 2.49
N THR A 57 -6.73 -4.78 2.73
CA THR A 57 -7.07 -5.35 4.03
C THR A 57 -6.39 -6.69 4.28
N SER A 58 -6.37 -7.55 3.26
CA SER A 58 -5.92 -8.93 3.46
C SER A 58 -4.44 -9.12 3.22
N LYS A 59 -3.85 -8.32 2.35
CA LYS A 59 -2.44 -8.52 1.99
C LYS A 59 -1.52 -7.46 2.56
N ILE A 60 -1.95 -6.20 2.50
CA ILE A 60 -1.08 -5.11 2.92
C ILE A 60 -1.02 -5.00 4.43
N ARG A 61 -2.18 -4.94 5.07
CA ARG A 61 -2.21 -4.72 6.52
C ARG A 61 -1.64 -5.88 7.32
N LYS A 62 -1.53 -7.04 6.69
CA LYS A 62 -1.03 -8.23 7.38
C LYS A 62 0.45 -8.46 7.19
N LEU A 63 1.13 -7.59 6.46
CA LEU A 63 2.56 -7.74 6.26
C LEU A 63 3.30 -7.52 7.59
N ASP A 64 4.30 -8.37 7.82
CA ASP A 64 5.13 -8.24 9.01
C ASP A 64 5.90 -6.94 8.96
N GLY A 65 5.94 -6.23 10.06
CA GLY A 65 6.71 -4.99 10.17
C GLY A 65 5.93 -3.71 9.92
N ILE A 66 4.66 -3.81 9.54
CA ILE A 66 3.83 -2.61 9.36
C ILE A 66 3.26 -2.19 10.69
N LYS A 67 3.49 -0.91 11.04
CA LYS A 67 2.97 -0.36 12.30
C LYS A 67 1.62 0.30 12.10
N SER A 68 1.46 1.05 11.01
CA SER A 68 0.21 1.75 10.75
C SER A 68 0.07 1.99 9.26
N THR A 69 -1.17 2.17 8.81
CA THR A 69 -1.46 2.46 7.41
C THR A 69 -2.47 3.58 7.33
N LEU A 70 -2.35 4.38 6.27
CA LEU A 70 -3.33 5.39 5.93
C LEU A 70 -3.67 5.18 4.46
N THR A 71 -4.93 4.87 4.18
CA THR A 71 -5.38 4.60 2.82
C THR A 71 -6.19 5.77 2.29
N MET A 72 -5.83 6.24 1.09
CA MET A 72 -6.60 7.29 0.42
C MET A 72 -7.04 6.75 -0.93
N ILE A 73 -8.35 6.50 -1.07
CA ILE A 73 -8.90 6.02 -2.32
C ILE A 73 -9.17 7.21 -3.21
N ILE A 74 -8.68 7.14 -4.45
CA ILE A 74 -8.88 8.24 -5.39
C ILE A 74 -10.28 8.11 -5.97
N VAL A 75 -11.08 9.15 -5.80
CA VAL A 75 -12.42 9.20 -6.36
C VAL A 75 -12.33 9.95 -7.66
N LYS A 76 -12.51 9.28 -8.77
CA LYS A 76 -12.52 9.92 -10.02
C LYS A 76 -13.87 10.40 -10.32
N ASP A 77 -13.98 11.69 -10.62
CA ASP A 77 -15.14 12.26 -10.95
C ASP A 77 -15.37 12.19 -12.26
N GLN A 78 -16.17 12.11 -12.51
CA GLN A 78 -16.44 12.10 -13.63
C GLN A 78 -16.43 12.91 -14.42
#